data_4f82f2a70a7d5f89f0c773ce5430dc61
#
_entry.id   4f82f2a70a7d5f89f0c773ce5430dc61
#
_cell.length_a   1.000
_cell.length_b   1.000
_cell.length_c   1.000
_cell.angle_alpha   90.00
_cell.angle_beta   90.00
_cell.angle_gamma   90.00
#
_symmetry.space_group_name_H-M   'P 1'
#
loop_
_entity.id
_entity.type
_entity.pdbx_description
1 polymer ?
#
loop_
_entity_poly.entity_id
_entity_poly.type
_entity_poly.pdbx_seq_one_letter_code
_entity_poly.pdbx_strand_id
1 'polypeptide(L)'
;PDEGRILFGNERVGPKSQEIMGYLPEERGLYKKMKVGEQLMYFAELKGMPKKEARKAIAYWLERMGALEWVSKETNELSKGMQQKIQFVATILHDPKMLILDEPFGGLDPINADLLQSVILELKNSGRTIVFASHRMEQVEQLCDDICLVSKGEIVVNGPLNEVKKRYGKNTVLIDFEGSDAFLDPLEASGAVRVNARSTRHAEIRLLNGTPSKHVLKAALEHVSDITRFELVEPPMREIFVTAVTEQQGEQAAKAVQSGGGLAGSKARGGAA
;
A
#
# COMPACT_ATOMS: atom_id res chain seq x y z
N PRO A 1 0.75 -17.84 -15.18
CA PRO A 1 0.48 -16.75 -16.10
C PRO A 1 0.00 -17.31 -17.44
N ASP A 2 -0.82 -16.55 -18.16
CA ASP A 2 -1.32 -16.95 -19.49
C ASP A 2 -0.18 -16.97 -20.50
N GLU A 3 0.75 -16.02 -20.34
CA GLU A 3 2.00 -15.94 -21.11
C GLU A 3 3.19 -15.61 -20.20
N GLY A 4 4.40 -15.87 -20.70
CA GLY A 4 5.63 -15.57 -19.98
C GLY A 4 5.98 -16.60 -18.90
N ARG A 5 6.82 -16.17 -17.94
CA ARG A 5 7.30 -17.01 -16.84
C ARG A 5 7.53 -16.17 -15.58
N ILE A 6 7.27 -16.78 -14.42
CA ILE A 6 7.58 -16.20 -13.11
C ILE A 6 8.79 -16.97 -12.57
N LEU A 7 9.80 -16.22 -12.11
CA LEU A 7 11.03 -16.76 -11.53
C LEU A 7 11.16 -16.31 -10.09
N PHE A 8 11.69 -17.20 -9.24
CA PHE A 8 12.21 -16.84 -7.92
C PHE A 8 13.71 -17.13 -7.92
N GLY A 9 14.51 -16.09 -7.86
CA GLY A 9 15.92 -16.20 -8.23
C GLY A 9 16.07 -16.66 -9.70
N ASN A 10 16.77 -17.74 -9.92
CA ASN A 10 16.96 -18.33 -11.25
C ASN A 10 16.03 -19.52 -11.55
N GLU A 11 15.16 -19.88 -10.61
CA GLU A 11 14.26 -21.02 -10.74
C GLU A 11 12.84 -20.60 -11.12
N ARG A 12 12.19 -21.38 -11.97
CA ARG A 12 10.78 -21.18 -12.30
C ARG A 12 9.91 -21.50 -11.08
N VAL A 13 8.99 -20.60 -10.77
CA VAL A 13 8.02 -20.83 -9.69
C VAL A 13 7.16 -22.06 -10.00
N GLY A 14 7.05 -22.95 -9.02
CA GLY A 14 6.33 -24.22 -9.12
C GLY A 14 6.09 -24.83 -7.74
N PRO A 15 5.70 -26.13 -7.65
CA PRO A 15 5.38 -26.78 -6.37
C PRO A 15 6.47 -26.68 -5.31
N LYS A 16 7.76 -26.78 -5.70
CA LYS A 16 8.90 -26.64 -4.78
C LYS A 16 9.02 -25.22 -4.19
N SER A 17 8.59 -24.20 -4.92
CA SER A 17 8.62 -22.83 -4.40
C SER A 17 7.67 -22.62 -3.23
N GLN A 18 6.62 -23.45 -3.10
CA GLN A 18 5.67 -23.37 -2.00
C GLN A 18 6.30 -23.70 -0.63
N GLU A 19 7.40 -24.46 -0.60
CA GLU A 19 8.12 -24.79 0.64
C GLU A 19 8.85 -23.58 1.22
N ILE A 20 9.29 -22.66 0.36
CA ILE A 20 10.07 -21.47 0.72
C ILE A 20 9.26 -20.17 0.66
N MET A 21 7.98 -20.26 0.30
CA MET A 21 7.08 -19.10 0.18
C MET A 21 5.94 -19.21 1.19
N GLY A 22 5.67 -18.09 1.87
CA GLY A 22 4.46 -17.87 2.65
C GLY A 22 3.50 -16.96 1.88
N TYR A 23 2.23 -17.33 1.84
CA TYR A 23 1.17 -16.52 1.24
C TYR A 23 0.05 -16.26 2.23
N LEU A 24 -0.23 -15.01 2.49
CA LEU A 24 -1.35 -14.52 3.28
C LEU A 24 -2.38 -13.92 2.30
N PRO A 25 -3.49 -14.59 2.01
CA PRO A 25 -4.56 -14.04 1.19
C PRO A 25 -5.41 -13.04 1.98
N GLU A 26 -6.10 -12.12 1.30
CA GLU A 26 -7.08 -11.21 1.88
C GLU A 26 -8.24 -11.97 2.55
N GLU A 27 -8.74 -13.02 1.88
CA GLU A 27 -9.77 -13.90 2.43
C GLU A 27 -9.18 -14.92 3.39
N ARG A 28 -9.91 -15.18 4.50
CA ARG A 28 -9.43 -16.07 5.54
C ARG A 28 -9.54 -17.54 5.12
N GLY A 29 -8.39 -18.19 4.95
CA GLY A 29 -8.25 -19.61 4.64
C GLY A 29 -8.26 -20.52 5.86
N LEU A 30 -8.78 -20.09 7.02
CA LEU A 30 -8.77 -20.87 8.25
C LEU A 30 -9.98 -21.82 8.33
N TYR A 31 -9.77 -23.03 8.86
CA TYR A 31 -10.82 -24.02 9.13
C TYR A 31 -11.60 -23.64 10.39
N LYS A 32 -12.88 -23.24 10.23
CA LYS A 32 -13.69 -22.63 11.29
C LYS A 32 -13.88 -23.49 12.54
N LYS A 33 -14.03 -24.80 12.38
CA LYS A 33 -14.27 -25.78 13.47
C LYS A 33 -13.02 -26.48 13.98
N MET A 34 -11.85 -26.06 13.53
CA MET A 34 -10.57 -26.62 13.95
C MET A 34 -9.93 -25.73 15.03
N LYS A 35 -9.33 -26.33 16.05
CA LYS A 35 -8.61 -25.61 17.07
C LYS A 35 -7.36 -24.95 16.49
N VAL A 36 -7.03 -23.77 16.98
CA VAL A 36 -5.87 -22.97 16.51
C VAL A 36 -4.58 -23.81 16.51
N GLY A 37 -4.27 -24.48 17.61
CA GLY A 37 -3.04 -25.28 17.70
C GLY A 37 -3.00 -26.46 16.73
N GLU A 38 -4.13 -27.15 16.53
CA GLU A 38 -4.26 -28.26 15.59
C GLU A 38 -4.08 -27.77 14.15
N GLN A 39 -4.69 -26.66 13.82
CA GLN A 39 -4.62 -26.05 12.49
C GLN A 39 -3.21 -25.56 12.14
N LEU A 40 -2.55 -24.87 13.07
CA LEU A 40 -1.16 -24.44 12.89
C LEU A 40 -0.23 -25.63 12.73
N MET A 41 -0.43 -26.71 13.49
CA MET A 41 0.32 -27.95 13.34
C MET A 41 0.10 -28.58 11.96
N TYR A 42 -1.15 -28.63 11.49
CA TYR A 42 -1.49 -29.14 10.17
C TYR A 42 -0.79 -28.35 9.05
N PHE A 43 -0.82 -27.01 9.12
CA PHE A 43 -0.13 -26.18 8.12
C PHE A 43 1.39 -26.33 8.17
N ALA A 44 1.97 -26.47 9.37
CA ALA A 44 3.40 -26.74 9.51
C ALA A 44 3.80 -28.08 8.87
N GLU A 45 3.02 -29.14 9.10
CA GLU A 45 3.24 -30.46 8.51
C GLU A 45 3.10 -30.43 6.99
N LEU A 46 2.12 -29.70 6.45
CA LEU A 46 1.96 -29.50 4.99
C LEU A 46 3.18 -28.82 4.35
N LYS A 47 3.89 -27.97 5.11
CA LYS A 47 5.13 -27.31 4.70
C LYS A 47 6.39 -28.14 5.00
N GLY A 48 6.23 -29.41 5.39
CA GLY A 48 7.33 -30.34 5.63
C GLY A 48 8.07 -30.14 6.97
N MET A 49 7.53 -29.34 7.92
CA MET A 49 8.16 -29.13 9.20
C MET A 49 8.08 -30.39 10.09
N PRO A 50 9.21 -30.81 10.74
CA PRO A 50 9.15 -31.84 11.76
C PRO A 50 8.26 -31.43 12.94
N LYS A 51 7.44 -32.34 13.47
CA LYS A 51 6.49 -32.06 14.57
C LYS A 51 7.11 -31.34 15.78
N LYS A 52 8.35 -31.71 16.14
CA LYS A 52 9.07 -31.12 17.27
C LYS A 52 9.40 -29.66 17.02
N GLU A 53 9.83 -29.32 15.82
CA GLU A 53 10.15 -27.96 15.39
C GLU A 53 8.89 -27.12 15.25
N ALA A 54 7.85 -27.69 14.62
CA ALA A 54 6.54 -27.05 14.48
C ALA A 54 5.95 -26.63 15.84
N ARG A 55 6.01 -27.51 16.86
CA ARG A 55 5.54 -27.16 18.22
C ARG A 55 6.27 -25.97 18.82
N LYS A 56 7.60 -25.92 18.65
CA LYS A 56 8.41 -24.80 19.14
C LYS A 56 8.08 -23.50 18.41
N ALA A 57 7.98 -23.55 17.09
CA ALA A 57 7.65 -22.40 16.27
C ALA A 57 6.22 -21.88 16.57
N ILE A 58 5.24 -22.77 16.72
CA ILE A 58 3.87 -22.42 17.11
C ILE A 58 3.85 -21.69 18.46
N ALA A 59 4.51 -22.25 19.48
CA ALA A 59 4.56 -21.62 20.79
C ALA A 59 5.20 -20.23 20.71
N TYR A 60 6.36 -20.11 20.06
CA TYR A 60 7.07 -18.84 19.88
C TYR A 60 6.21 -17.78 19.17
N TRP A 61 5.62 -18.12 18.04
CA TRP A 61 4.85 -17.14 17.27
C TRP A 61 3.52 -16.77 17.92
N LEU A 62 2.85 -17.72 18.59
CA LEU A 62 1.65 -17.41 19.36
C LEU A 62 1.96 -16.49 20.55
N GLU A 63 3.05 -16.73 21.26
CA GLU A 63 3.51 -15.85 22.33
C GLU A 63 3.85 -14.46 21.80
N ARG A 64 4.66 -14.37 20.73
CA ARG A 64 5.07 -13.12 20.09
C ARG A 64 3.88 -12.28 19.59
N MET A 65 2.81 -12.94 19.15
CA MET A 65 1.58 -12.31 18.68
C MET A 65 0.54 -12.09 19.80
N GLY A 66 0.84 -12.41 21.06
CA GLY A 66 -0.11 -12.31 22.18
C GLY A 66 -1.34 -13.20 21.97
N ALA A 67 -1.16 -14.40 21.44
CA ALA A 67 -2.21 -15.31 21.01
C ALA A 67 -2.10 -16.71 21.64
N LEU A 68 -1.21 -16.89 22.63
CA LEU A 68 -0.93 -18.21 23.21
C LEU A 68 -2.17 -18.83 23.87
N GLU A 69 -3.00 -18.02 24.51
CA GLU A 69 -4.23 -18.45 25.16
C GLU A 69 -5.31 -18.97 24.18
N TRP A 70 -5.14 -18.71 22.88
CA TRP A 70 -6.11 -19.14 21.85
C TRP A 70 -5.80 -20.52 21.29
N VAL A 71 -4.71 -21.16 21.69
CA VAL A 71 -4.24 -22.45 21.13
C VAL A 71 -5.28 -23.55 21.18
N SER A 72 -6.14 -23.58 22.21
CA SER A 72 -7.21 -24.57 22.40
C SER A 72 -8.59 -24.13 21.90
N LYS A 73 -8.75 -22.86 21.47
CA LYS A 73 -10.00 -22.33 20.93
C LYS A 73 -10.21 -22.77 19.50
N GLU A 74 -11.47 -22.95 19.12
CA GLU A 74 -11.84 -23.11 17.72
C GLU A 74 -11.73 -21.76 16.99
N THR A 75 -11.42 -21.79 15.70
CA THR A 75 -11.24 -20.57 14.92
C THR A 75 -12.51 -19.70 14.83
N ASN A 76 -13.70 -20.31 14.88
CA ASN A 76 -14.99 -19.61 14.89
C ASN A 76 -15.26 -18.83 16.18
N GLU A 77 -14.56 -19.14 17.28
CA GLU A 77 -14.65 -18.39 18.55
C GLU A 77 -13.81 -17.11 18.55
N LEU A 78 -12.95 -16.94 17.51
CA LEU A 78 -12.05 -15.80 17.39
C LEU A 78 -12.70 -14.63 16.66
N SER A 79 -12.44 -13.40 17.12
CA SER A 79 -12.78 -12.19 16.39
C SER A 79 -12.04 -12.14 15.04
N LYS A 80 -12.48 -11.24 14.15
CA LYS A 80 -11.83 -11.05 12.84
C LYS A 80 -10.34 -10.72 12.97
N GLY A 81 -9.95 -9.83 13.89
CA GLY A 81 -8.55 -9.47 14.12
C GLY A 81 -7.74 -10.61 14.72
N MET A 82 -8.34 -11.40 15.64
CA MET A 82 -7.69 -12.59 16.18
C MET A 82 -7.43 -13.63 15.09
N GLN A 83 -8.40 -13.88 14.21
CA GLN A 83 -8.21 -14.77 13.05
C GLN A 83 -7.12 -14.29 12.11
N GLN A 84 -7.02 -12.98 11.86
CA GLN A 84 -5.98 -12.38 11.05
C GLN A 84 -4.59 -12.67 11.61
N LYS A 85 -4.40 -12.53 12.93
CA LYS A 85 -3.13 -12.86 13.61
C LYS A 85 -2.79 -14.35 13.45
N ILE A 86 -3.75 -15.26 13.62
CA ILE A 86 -3.52 -16.70 13.44
C ILE A 86 -3.17 -17.04 11.99
N GLN A 87 -3.84 -16.41 11.03
CA GLN A 87 -3.54 -16.61 9.61
C GLN A 87 -2.14 -16.12 9.25
N PHE A 88 -1.73 -14.98 9.80
CA PHE A 88 -0.36 -14.48 9.63
C PHE A 88 0.66 -15.44 10.26
N VAL A 89 0.41 -15.95 11.48
CA VAL A 89 1.28 -16.98 12.11
C VAL A 89 1.40 -18.20 11.20
N ALA A 90 0.29 -18.72 10.67
CA ALA A 90 0.32 -19.86 9.75
C ALA A 90 1.16 -19.59 8.50
N THR A 91 1.19 -18.35 8.02
CA THR A 91 1.95 -17.94 6.83
C THR A 91 3.46 -17.93 7.06
N ILE A 92 3.92 -17.57 8.26
CA ILE A 92 5.35 -17.42 8.58
C ILE A 92 5.95 -18.61 9.32
N LEU A 93 5.12 -19.55 9.78
CA LEU A 93 5.48 -20.63 10.70
C LEU A 93 6.63 -21.50 10.21
N HIS A 94 6.68 -21.78 8.90
CA HIS A 94 7.68 -22.63 8.25
C HIS A 94 8.96 -21.88 7.84
N ASP A 95 9.16 -20.68 8.36
CA ASP A 95 10.34 -19.83 8.11
C ASP A 95 10.59 -19.54 6.60
N PRO A 96 9.60 -19.02 5.86
CA PRO A 96 9.73 -18.81 4.42
C PRO A 96 10.79 -17.76 4.09
N LYS A 97 11.46 -17.93 2.93
CA LYS A 97 12.41 -16.95 2.37
C LYS A 97 11.69 -15.78 1.71
N MET A 98 10.47 -16.01 1.22
CA MET A 98 9.63 -15.02 0.58
C MET A 98 8.24 -15.02 1.19
N LEU A 99 7.71 -13.84 1.43
CA LEU A 99 6.34 -13.61 1.90
C LEU A 99 5.55 -12.82 0.86
N ILE A 100 4.33 -13.25 0.58
CA ILE A 100 3.34 -12.50 -0.18
C ILE A 100 2.20 -12.21 0.79
N LEU A 101 1.99 -10.93 1.10
CA LEU A 101 1.03 -10.47 2.10
C LEU A 101 -0.02 -9.59 1.41
N ASP A 102 -1.24 -10.09 1.33
CA ASP A 102 -2.37 -9.38 0.74
C ASP A 102 -3.27 -8.83 1.85
N GLU A 103 -3.35 -7.50 1.95
CA GLU A 103 -4.07 -6.76 3.00
C GLU A 103 -3.85 -7.31 4.44
N PRO A 104 -2.61 -7.49 4.90
CA PRO A 104 -2.32 -8.19 6.16
C PRO A 104 -2.88 -7.50 7.41
N PHE A 105 -3.17 -6.21 7.35
CA PHE A 105 -3.71 -5.42 8.47
C PHE A 105 -5.24 -5.37 8.51
N GLY A 106 -5.90 -6.08 7.60
CA GLY A 106 -7.36 -6.11 7.49
C GLY A 106 -8.06 -6.58 8.78
N GLY A 107 -8.90 -5.72 9.37
CA GLY A 107 -9.69 -6.05 10.56
C GLY A 107 -8.91 -6.03 11.89
N LEU A 108 -7.68 -5.52 11.91
CA LEU A 108 -6.90 -5.27 13.12
C LEU A 108 -7.23 -3.87 13.68
N ASP A 109 -7.25 -3.77 15.01
CA ASP A 109 -7.18 -2.49 15.70
C ASP A 109 -5.75 -1.91 15.63
N PRO A 110 -5.53 -0.61 15.94
CA PRO A 110 -4.23 0.02 15.81
C PRO A 110 -3.10 -0.69 16.57
N ILE A 111 -3.35 -1.14 17.79
CA ILE A 111 -2.32 -1.82 18.62
C ILE A 111 -1.87 -3.13 17.98
N ASN A 112 -2.83 -3.92 17.50
CA ASN A 112 -2.53 -5.18 16.82
C ASN A 112 -1.92 -4.96 15.42
N ALA A 113 -2.28 -3.88 14.75
CA ALA A 113 -1.64 -3.48 13.48
C ALA A 113 -0.17 -3.11 13.69
N ASP A 114 0.16 -2.31 14.72
CA ASP A 114 1.52 -1.94 15.08
C ASP A 114 2.37 -3.17 15.45
N LEU A 115 1.79 -4.11 16.22
CA LEU A 115 2.44 -5.37 16.53
C LEU A 115 2.77 -6.17 15.26
N LEU A 116 1.80 -6.33 14.36
CA LEU A 116 2.00 -7.04 13.11
C LEU A 116 3.05 -6.36 12.23
N GLN A 117 3.01 -5.03 12.14
CA GLN A 117 3.98 -4.23 11.41
C GLN A 117 5.41 -4.44 11.96
N SER A 118 5.57 -4.45 13.29
CA SER A 118 6.86 -4.71 13.91
C SER A 118 7.44 -6.07 13.54
N VAL A 119 6.60 -7.11 13.47
CA VAL A 119 7.01 -8.46 13.04
C VAL A 119 7.36 -8.49 11.55
N ILE A 120 6.61 -7.82 10.70
CA ILE A 120 6.92 -7.72 9.25
C ILE A 120 8.28 -7.04 9.05
N LEU A 121 8.57 -5.94 9.77
CA LEU A 121 9.86 -5.25 9.71
C LEU A 121 11.00 -6.12 10.24
N GLU A 122 10.78 -6.89 11.31
CA GLU A 122 11.77 -7.86 11.82
C GLU A 122 12.10 -8.92 10.76
N LEU A 123 11.09 -9.48 10.10
CA LEU A 123 11.27 -10.45 9.02
C LEU A 123 12.01 -9.85 7.82
N LYS A 124 11.65 -8.63 7.41
CA LYS A 124 12.35 -7.86 6.37
C LYS A 124 13.83 -7.67 6.72
N ASN A 125 14.11 -7.17 7.92
CA ASN A 125 15.48 -6.90 8.38
C ASN A 125 16.34 -8.17 8.52
N SER A 126 15.71 -9.34 8.67
CA SER A 126 16.41 -10.63 8.67
C SER A 126 16.71 -11.17 7.25
N GLY A 127 16.46 -10.35 6.21
CA GLY A 127 16.82 -10.65 4.81
C GLY A 127 15.76 -11.42 4.02
N ARG A 128 14.51 -11.47 4.49
CA ARG A 128 13.42 -12.07 3.73
C ARG A 128 12.88 -11.11 2.69
N THR A 129 12.54 -11.63 1.52
CA THR A 129 11.83 -10.86 0.50
C THR A 129 10.34 -10.80 0.84
N ILE A 130 9.77 -9.60 0.89
CA ILE A 130 8.35 -9.40 1.21
C ILE A 130 7.68 -8.66 0.05
N VAL A 131 6.67 -9.28 -0.54
CA VAL A 131 5.72 -8.63 -1.45
C VAL A 131 4.48 -8.30 -0.64
N PHE A 132 4.16 -7.02 -0.59
CA PHE A 132 3.08 -6.48 0.23
C PHE A 132 2.06 -5.79 -0.68
N ALA A 133 0.81 -6.25 -0.67
CA ALA A 133 -0.28 -5.61 -1.39
C ALA A 133 -1.21 -4.91 -0.41
N SER A 134 -1.46 -3.61 -0.63
CA SER A 134 -2.39 -2.83 0.17
C SER A 134 -2.92 -1.62 -0.60
N HIS A 135 -4.15 -1.22 -0.29
CA HIS A 135 -4.73 0.04 -0.71
C HIS A 135 -4.45 1.20 0.28
N ARG A 136 -3.80 0.91 1.41
CA ARG A 136 -3.46 1.88 2.47
C ARG A 136 -2.07 2.43 2.23
N MET A 137 -2.00 3.59 1.59
CA MET A 137 -0.74 4.19 1.12
C MET A 137 0.23 4.53 2.25
N GLU A 138 -0.27 4.86 3.45
CA GLU A 138 0.57 5.13 4.62
C GLU A 138 1.38 3.89 5.03
N GLN A 139 0.79 2.70 4.93
CA GLN A 139 1.49 1.44 5.23
C GLN A 139 2.53 1.11 4.16
N VAL A 140 2.23 1.40 2.90
CA VAL A 140 3.19 1.24 1.80
C VAL A 140 4.41 2.12 2.03
N GLU A 141 4.23 3.38 2.42
CA GLU A 141 5.33 4.31 2.72
C GLU A 141 6.22 3.83 3.88
N GLN A 142 5.63 3.20 4.88
CA GLN A 142 6.35 2.75 6.08
C GLN A 142 7.10 1.42 5.88
N LEU A 143 6.60 0.55 5.00
CA LEU A 143 7.09 -0.83 4.89
C LEU A 143 7.90 -1.12 3.64
N CYS A 144 7.62 -0.43 2.52
CA CYS A 144 8.17 -0.77 1.22
C CYS A 144 9.45 0.01 0.90
N ASP A 145 10.43 -0.66 0.30
CA ASP A 145 11.60 -0.04 -0.31
C ASP A 145 11.31 0.31 -1.78
N ASP A 146 10.63 -0.59 -2.46
CA ASP A 146 10.20 -0.46 -3.85
C ASP A 146 8.68 -0.55 -3.94
N ILE A 147 8.11 0.14 -4.92
CA ILE A 147 6.67 0.14 -5.17
C ILE A 147 6.35 -0.19 -6.61
N CYS A 148 5.18 -0.77 -6.81
CA CYS A 148 4.56 -0.98 -8.10
C CYS A 148 3.07 -0.63 -7.99
N LEU A 149 2.67 0.51 -8.56
CA LEU A 149 1.26 0.92 -8.60
C LEU A 149 0.61 0.38 -9.87
N VAL A 150 -0.47 -0.34 -9.69
CA VAL A 150 -1.24 -0.95 -10.79
C VAL A 150 -2.63 -0.31 -10.87
N SER A 151 -3.02 0.10 -12.07
CA SER A 151 -4.36 0.61 -12.37
C SER A 151 -4.89 -0.03 -13.64
N LYS A 152 -6.08 -0.62 -13.59
CA LYS A 152 -6.73 -1.29 -14.73
C LYS A 152 -5.83 -2.31 -15.46
N GLY A 153 -5.00 -3.04 -14.70
CA GLY A 153 -4.10 -4.06 -15.24
C GLY A 153 -2.78 -3.52 -15.82
N GLU A 154 -2.57 -2.21 -15.78
CA GLU A 154 -1.34 -1.57 -16.25
C GLU A 154 -0.51 -1.03 -15.08
N ILE A 155 0.81 -1.12 -15.20
CA ILE A 155 1.74 -0.51 -14.24
C ILE A 155 1.79 0.99 -14.50
N VAL A 156 1.37 1.79 -13.52
CA VAL A 156 1.33 3.26 -13.61
C VAL A 156 2.62 3.87 -13.05
N VAL A 157 3.11 3.34 -11.93
CA VAL A 157 4.35 3.77 -11.28
C VAL A 157 5.12 2.54 -10.81
N ASN A 158 6.43 2.53 -11.01
CA ASN A 158 7.30 1.45 -10.55
C ASN A 158 8.68 2.00 -10.18
N GLY A 159 9.29 1.42 -9.15
CA GLY A 159 10.67 1.66 -8.73
C GLY A 159 10.83 1.93 -7.24
N PRO A 160 12.07 2.29 -6.82
CA PRO A 160 12.37 2.63 -5.43
C PRO A 160 11.48 3.77 -4.93
N LEU A 161 10.86 3.59 -3.76
CA LEU A 161 9.91 4.53 -3.17
C LEU A 161 10.46 5.96 -3.12
N ASN A 162 11.70 6.09 -2.64
CA ASN A 162 12.36 7.39 -2.52
C ASN A 162 12.58 8.07 -3.88
N GLU A 163 12.89 7.31 -4.93
CA GLU A 163 13.07 7.86 -6.27
C GLU A 163 11.73 8.25 -6.90
N VAL A 164 10.70 7.44 -6.65
CA VAL A 164 9.34 7.79 -7.08
C VAL A 164 8.91 9.10 -6.43
N LYS A 165 9.03 9.24 -5.10
CA LYS A 165 8.67 10.47 -4.41
C LYS A 165 9.46 11.68 -4.93
N LYS A 166 10.76 11.54 -5.19
CA LYS A 166 11.59 12.60 -5.77
C LYS A 166 11.15 13.04 -7.17
N ARG A 167 10.68 12.12 -8.04
CA ARG A 167 10.16 12.48 -9.38
C ARG A 167 8.96 13.42 -9.31
N TYR A 168 8.12 13.28 -8.31
CA TYR A 168 6.98 14.18 -8.08
C TYR A 168 7.37 15.47 -7.37
N GLY A 169 8.63 15.57 -6.89
CA GLY A 169 9.25 16.77 -6.35
C GLY A 169 8.74 17.17 -4.96
N LYS A 170 9.44 18.13 -4.34
CA LYS A 170 9.00 18.77 -3.10
C LYS A 170 8.04 19.89 -3.44
N ASN A 171 6.78 19.60 -3.54
CA ASN A 171 5.75 20.55 -3.95
C ASN A 171 4.53 20.57 -3.01
N THR A 172 4.65 19.97 -1.83
CA THR A 172 3.61 19.97 -0.81
C THR A 172 4.11 20.73 0.41
N VAL A 173 3.35 21.73 0.84
CA VAL A 173 3.59 22.52 2.06
C VAL A 173 2.73 21.96 3.16
N LEU A 174 3.35 21.55 4.26
CA LEU A 174 2.67 21.32 5.54
C LEU A 174 2.81 22.60 6.37
N ILE A 175 1.69 23.14 6.81
CA ILE A 175 1.65 24.33 7.66
C ILE A 175 0.76 24.10 8.88
N ASP A 176 1.34 24.32 10.07
CA ASP A 176 0.60 24.34 11.33
C ASP A 176 0.59 25.78 11.84
N PHE A 177 -0.59 26.30 12.21
CA PHE A 177 -0.78 27.71 12.51
C PHE A 177 -1.83 27.95 13.60
N GLU A 178 -1.79 29.13 14.20
CA GLU A 178 -2.83 29.64 15.09
C GLU A 178 -3.53 30.84 14.44
N GLY A 179 -4.86 30.81 14.43
CA GLY A 179 -5.67 31.88 13.83
C GLY A 179 -6.60 31.39 12.72
N SER A 180 -6.83 32.28 11.73
CA SER A 180 -7.78 32.00 10.65
C SER A 180 -7.11 31.30 9.46
N ASP A 181 -7.76 30.29 8.92
CA ASP A 181 -7.37 29.60 7.69
C ASP A 181 -7.88 30.31 6.41
N ALA A 182 -8.42 31.52 6.53
CA ALA A 182 -9.00 32.30 5.43
C ALA A 182 -8.02 32.58 4.27
N PHE A 183 -6.71 32.48 4.51
CA PHE A 183 -5.68 32.64 3.48
C PHE A 183 -5.70 31.52 2.43
N LEU A 184 -6.31 30.38 2.74
CA LEU A 184 -6.35 29.22 1.83
C LEU A 184 -7.28 29.45 0.65
N ASP A 185 -8.44 30.05 0.87
CA ASP A 185 -9.47 30.23 -0.17
C ASP A 185 -8.99 31.12 -1.36
N PRO A 186 -8.36 32.29 -1.12
CA PRO A 186 -7.79 33.08 -2.21
C PRO A 186 -6.64 32.39 -2.95
N LEU A 187 -5.81 31.63 -2.23
CA LEU A 187 -4.71 30.87 -2.84
C LEU A 187 -5.23 29.80 -3.77
N GLU A 188 -6.23 29.04 -3.36
CA GLU A 188 -6.84 27.98 -4.16
C GLU A 188 -7.60 28.57 -5.35
N ALA A 189 -8.37 29.65 -5.14
CA ALA A 189 -9.11 30.35 -6.21
C ALA A 189 -8.19 30.90 -7.30
N SER A 190 -6.95 31.28 -6.96
CA SER A 190 -5.95 31.75 -7.95
C SER A 190 -5.40 30.64 -8.85
N GLY A 191 -5.67 29.36 -8.55
CA GLY A 191 -5.08 28.22 -9.22
C GLY A 191 -3.58 28.00 -8.93
N ALA A 192 -3.02 28.74 -7.97
CA ALA A 192 -1.62 28.60 -7.57
C ALA A 192 -1.37 27.38 -6.70
N VAL A 193 -2.38 26.93 -5.95
CA VAL A 193 -2.30 25.80 -5.05
C VAL A 193 -3.57 24.94 -5.10
N ARG A 194 -3.47 23.74 -4.55
CA ARG A 194 -4.59 22.87 -4.17
C ARG A 194 -4.50 22.54 -2.70
N VAL A 195 -5.58 22.68 -1.96
CA VAL A 195 -5.65 22.30 -0.56
C VAL A 195 -6.04 20.83 -0.47
N ASN A 196 -5.09 19.97 -0.05
CA ASN A 196 -5.29 18.51 0.07
C ASN A 196 -5.98 18.14 1.39
N ALA A 197 -5.59 18.83 2.47
CA ALA A 197 -6.20 18.68 3.79
C ALA A 197 -6.28 20.04 4.49
N ARG A 198 -7.36 20.23 5.26
CA ARG A 198 -7.65 21.49 5.97
C ARG A 198 -8.26 21.19 7.32
N SER A 199 -7.73 21.80 8.35
CA SER A 199 -8.30 21.83 9.71
C SER A 199 -8.07 23.19 10.34
N THR A 200 -8.57 23.42 11.55
CA THR A 200 -8.47 24.72 12.26
C THR A 200 -7.05 25.17 12.57
N ARG A 201 -6.07 24.27 12.56
CA ARG A 201 -4.66 24.55 12.92
C ARG A 201 -3.65 23.90 12.00
N HIS A 202 -4.11 23.23 10.93
CA HIS A 202 -3.25 22.50 10.01
C HIS A 202 -3.78 22.57 8.59
N ALA A 203 -2.89 22.74 7.63
CA ALA A 203 -3.20 22.55 6.23
C ALA A 203 -2.07 21.83 5.50
N GLU A 204 -2.48 20.98 4.56
CA GLU A 204 -1.61 20.37 3.56
C GLU A 204 -1.93 20.97 2.19
N ILE A 205 -0.94 21.61 1.58
CA ILE A 205 -1.15 22.48 0.41
C ILE A 205 -0.20 22.04 -0.70
N ARG A 206 -0.75 21.59 -1.81
CA ARG A 206 0.02 21.30 -3.01
C ARG A 206 0.26 22.56 -3.82
N LEU A 207 1.52 22.82 -4.12
CA LEU A 207 1.93 23.89 -5.02
C LEU A 207 1.72 23.47 -6.49
N LEU A 208 1.07 24.30 -7.27
CA LEU A 208 0.79 24.07 -8.68
C LEU A 208 1.62 25.03 -9.57
N ASN A 209 1.82 24.64 -10.83
CA ASN A 209 2.42 25.52 -11.86
C ASN A 209 3.76 26.15 -11.46
N GLY A 210 4.57 25.49 -10.62
CA GLY A 210 5.85 26.03 -10.15
C GLY A 210 5.71 27.14 -9.11
N THR A 211 4.55 27.30 -8.47
CA THR A 211 4.32 28.28 -7.41
C THR A 211 5.35 28.12 -6.30
N PRO A 212 6.10 29.16 -5.92
CA PRO A 212 7.05 29.08 -4.82
C PRO A 212 6.35 28.93 -3.47
N SER A 213 6.88 28.08 -2.56
CA SER A 213 6.33 27.89 -1.22
C SER A 213 6.23 29.19 -0.40
N LYS A 214 7.11 30.16 -0.64
CA LYS A 214 7.04 31.51 -0.04
C LYS A 214 5.71 32.24 -0.31
N HIS A 215 4.98 31.86 -1.35
CA HIS A 215 3.65 32.46 -1.64
C HIS A 215 2.63 32.05 -0.57
N VAL A 216 2.63 30.77 -0.20
CA VAL A 216 1.80 30.24 0.87
C VAL A 216 2.18 30.88 2.21
N LEU A 217 3.50 30.98 2.50
CA LEU A 217 3.98 31.57 3.73
C LEU A 217 3.55 33.04 3.87
N LYS A 218 3.66 33.83 2.80
CA LYS A 218 3.23 35.26 2.82
C LYS A 218 1.73 35.38 3.09
N ALA A 219 0.91 34.60 2.37
CA ALA A 219 -0.52 34.63 2.57
C ALA A 219 -0.92 34.21 4.00
N ALA A 220 -0.25 33.21 4.56
CA ALA A 220 -0.50 32.79 5.94
C ALA A 220 -0.16 33.91 6.93
N LEU A 221 0.99 34.57 6.83
CA LEU A 221 1.44 35.62 7.75
C LEU A 221 0.48 36.82 7.84
N GLU A 222 -0.36 37.04 6.84
CA GLU A 222 -1.36 38.13 6.85
C GLU A 222 -2.63 37.76 7.62
N HIS A 223 -2.86 36.48 7.92
CA HIS A 223 -4.14 35.98 8.45
C HIS A 223 -4.02 35.19 9.75
N VAL A 224 -2.81 34.73 10.10
CA VAL A 224 -2.58 33.90 11.28
C VAL A 224 -1.80 34.69 12.34
N SER A 225 -2.00 34.33 13.61
CA SER A 225 -1.26 34.96 14.74
C SER A 225 0.12 34.32 14.95
N ASP A 226 0.27 33.05 14.62
CA ASP A 226 1.54 32.34 14.73
C ASP A 226 1.60 31.16 13.72
N ILE A 227 2.82 30.80 13.31
CA ILE A 227 3.11 29.62 12.47
C ILE A 227 4.07 28.74 13.25
N THR A 228 3.57 27.59 13.72
CA THR A 228 4.35 26.65 14.53
C THR A 228 5.12 25.65 13.68
N ARG A 229 4.70 25.44 12.41
CA ARG A 229 5.38 24.58 11.44
C ARG A 229 5.18 25.12 10.04
N PHE A 230 6.25 25.13 9.25
CA PHE A 230 6.19 25.33 7.80
C PHE A 230 7.25 24.45 7.14
N GLU A 231 6.81 23.45 6.42
CA GLU A 231 7.70 22.45 5.85
C GLU A 231 7.33 22.16 4.39
N LEU A 232 8.33 22.14 3.51
CA LEU A 232 8.17 21.73 2.14
C LEU A 232 8.56 20.26 2.01
N VAL A 233 7.58 19.41 1.77
CA VAL A 233 7.74 17.96 1.75
C VAL A 233 7.48 17.38 0.37
N GLU A 234 7.92 16.15 0.19
CA GLU A 234 7.52 15.32 -0.94
C GLU A 234 6.04 14.93 -0.78
N PRO A 235 5.29 14.79 -1.89
CA PRO A 235 3.89 14.40 -1.80
C PRO A 235 3.72 13.01 -1.16
N PRO A 236 2.66 12.80 -0.37
CA PRO A 236 2.34 11.47 0.12
C PRO A 236 1.98 10.53 -1.04
N MET A 237 2.19 9.22 -0.84
CA MET A 237 1.93 8.21 -1.88
C MET A 237 0.50 8.23 -2.42
N ARG A 238 -0.47 8.59 -1.58
CA ARG A 238 -1.87 8.75 -2.01
C ARG A 238 -2.00 9.80 -3.12
N GLU A 239 -1.31 10.90 -3.00
CA GLU A 239 -1.33 11.98 -3.99
C GLU A 239 -0.61 11.59 -5.27
N ILE A 240 0.53 10.93 -5.14
CA ILE A 240 1.27 10.35 -6.28
C ILE A 240 0.37 9.38 -7.05
N PHE A 241 -0.33 8.48 -6.34
CA PHE A 241 -1.25 7.55 -6.96
C PHE A 241 -2.36 8.25 -7.75
N VAL A 242 -3.05 9.22 -7.13
CA VAL A 242 -4.13 9.97 -7.78
C VAL A 242 -3.61 10.71 -9.03
N THR A 243 -2.45 11.36 -8.92
CA THR A 243 -1.83 12.09 -10.04
C THR A 243 -1.49 11.14 -11.19
N ALA A 244 -0.80 10.03 -10.90
CA ALA A 244 -0.38 9.07 -11.90
C ALA A 244 -1.57 8.40 -12.63
N VAL A 245 -2.62 8.05 -11.90
CA VAL A 245 -3.84 7.47 -12.50
C VAL A 245 -4.57 8.50 -13.37
N THR A 246 -4.62 9.76 -12.94
CA THR A 246 -5.27 10.84 -13.72
C THR A 246 -4.50 11.12 -15.02
N GLU A 247 -3.19 11.17 -14.96
CA GLU A 247 -2.32 11.34 -16.13
C GLU A 247 -2.51 10.19 -17.14
N GLN A 248 -2.50 8.94 -16.67
CA GLN A 248 -2.75 7.77 -17.51
C GLN A 248 -4.13 7.81 -18.21
N GLN A 249 -5.18 8.23 -17.50
CA GLN A 249 -6.52 8.35 -18.07
C GLN A 249 -6.58 9.46 -19.12
N GLY A 250 -5.90 10.57 -18.89
CA GLY A 250 -5.78 11.67 -19.86
C GLY A 250 -5.06 11.23 -21.13
N GLU A 251 -3.96 10.49 -21.01
CA GLU A 251 -3.24 9.94 -22.15
C GLU A 251 -4.06 8.92 -22.94
N GLN A 252 -4.79 8.03 -22.25
CA GLN A 252 -5.66 7.05 -22.89
C GLN A 252 -6.80 7.74 -23.66
N ALA A 253 -7.41 8.77 -23.08
CA ALA A 253 -8.44 9.56 -23.72
C ALA A 253 -7.91 10.29 -24.97
N ALA A 254 -6.71 10.89 -24.89
CA ALA A 254 -6.06 11.55 -26.01
C ALA A 254 -5.73 10.57 -27.17
N LYS A 255 -5.22 9.37 -26.85
CA LYS A 255 -4.97 8.31 -27.84
C LYS A 255 -6.25 7.82 -28.50
N ALA A 256 -7.34 7.69 -27.74
CA ALA A 256 -8.66 7.28 -28.28
C ALA A 256 -9.23 8.32 -29.25
N VAL A 257 -9.06 9.61 -28.96
CA VAL A 257 -9.49 10.71 -29.86
C VAL A 257 -8.65 10.71 -31.15
N GLN A 258 -7.34 10.51 -31.06
CA GLN A 258 -6.45 10.42 -32.23
C GLN A 258 -6.74 9.20 -33.12
N SER A 259 -7.06 8.06 -32.53
CA SER A 259 -7.42 6.85 -33.27
C SER A 259 -8.84 6.87 -33.85
N GLY A 260 -9.76 7.63 -33.24
CA GLY A 260 -11.14 7.80 -33.74
C GLY A 260 -11.30 8.86 -34.85
N GLY A 261 -10.31 9.75 -35.01
CA GLY A 261 -10.35 10.82 -36.04
C GLY A 261 -9.98 10.37 -37.46
N GLY A 262 -9.63 9.11 -37.68
CA GLY A 262 -9.19 8.57 -38.98
C GLY A 262 -10.27 8.04 -39.93
N LEU A 263 -11.55 8.04 -39.56
CA LEU A 263 -12.63 7.39 -40.34
C LEU A 263 -13.72 8.33 -40.89
N ALA A 264 -13.54 9.65 -40.84
CA ALA A 264 -14.53 10.60 -41.34
C ALA A 264 -14.06 11.37 -42.62
N GLY A 265 -13.35 10.72 -43.52
CA GLY A 265 -12.82 11.38 -44.72
C GLY A 265 -12.84 10.56 -46.00
N SER A 266 -13.93 9.79 -46.28
CA SER A 266 -13.99 9.11 -47.58
C SER A 266 -15.40 8.55 -47.86
N LYS A 267 -16.34 9.46 -48.18
CA LYS A 267 -17.51 9.13 -49.06
C LYS A 267 -18.28 10.40 -49.42
N ALA A 268 -17.73 11.14 -50.37
CA ALA A 268 -18.55 12.07 -51.19
C ALA A 268 -17.82 12.24 -52.53
N ARG A 269 -18.10 11.36 -53.49
CA ARG A 269 -18.04 11.64 -54.92
C ARG A 269 -18.63 10.47 -55.71
N GLY A 270 -19.63 10.79 -56.51
CA GLY A 270 -19.89 10.11 -57.77
C GLY A 270 -21.23 9.39 -57.84
N GLY A 271 -22.15 10.02 -58.58
CA GLY A 271 -23.32 9.34 -59.10
C GLY A 271 -24.35 10.29 -59.66
N ALA A 272 -23.98 11.03 -60.69
CA ALA A 272 -24.97 11.57 -61.61
C ALA A 272 -24.87 10.73 -62.88
N ALA A 273 -25.96 10.04 -63.24
CA ALA A 273 -26.55 9.85 -64.61
C ALA A 273 -27.71 8.87 -64.45
#